data_9175957e24b594852173c445fceef3c8
#
_entry.id   9175957e24b594852173c445fceef3c8
#
_cell.length_a   1.000
_cell.length_b   1.000
_cell.length_c   1.000
_cell.angle_alpha   90.00
_cell.angle_beta   90.00
_cell.angle_gamma   90.00
#
_symmetry.space_group_name_H-M   'P 1'
#
loop_
_entity.id
_entity.type
_entity.pdbx_description
1 polymer ?
#
loop_
_entity_poly.entity_id
_entity_poly.type
_entity_poly.pdbx_seq_one_letter_code
_entity_poly.pdbx_strand_id
1 'polypeptide(L)'
;RYRLESVDQDPFADDALASTLRSRLNYVTGDWHGFSAFMEADNVTVLGDDDTYNSTTNGVTDRPVVADPEYTEVNQSYLQFKSGSFTGLLGRQRITLDNQRFVGNVGWRQNEQTYDAVTLKSSALPKTQLHYSYISNVNRITGPDEGSQPANYHGATHALNGKVELGAFGAVTGFAYLLDFENAPALSSSTYGLHWAGTYKVSDATKLSWLASYASQRDYADNLNDYSADYYLLEGGATFGKYGLKAGYEVLGGDDQPNHAFQTPLATLHAFQGWADKFLTTPRGGVEDLYLGATANVGPVALQLVWHDFQAEAFSQDYGNEWNASAAYKFGAKKNYEAMLKFADYQADGFGTDTTKLWAQFSAAF
;
A
#
# COMPACT_ATOMS: atom_id res chain seq x y z
N ARG A 1 -6.60 11.44 13.43
CA ARG A 1 -7.39 10.29 13.02
C ARG A 1 -7.55 9.32 14.20
N TYR A 2 -8.77 9.12 14.63
CA TYR A 2 -9.13 8.07 15.58
C TYR A 2 -9.53 6.81 14.81
N ARG A 3 -9.11 5.63 15.28
CA ARG A 3 -9.49 4.32 14.74
C ARG A 3 -9.76 3.34 15.86
N LEU A 4 -10.85 2.61 15.70
CA LEU A 4 -11.13 1.36 16.40
C LEU A 4 -11.02 0.24 15.36
N GLU A 5 -10.20 -0.77 15.62
CA GLU A 5 -10.01 -1.96 14.78
C GLU A 5 -10.19 -3.20 15.64
N SER A 6 -11.14 -4.06 15.27
CA SER A 6 -11.37 -5.37 15.88
C SER A 6 -10.95 -6.46 14.91
N VAL A 7 -10.26 -7.48 15.40
CA VAL A 7 -9.81 -8.64 14.61
C VAL A 7 -10.15 -9.90 15.39
N ASP A 8 -11.06 -10.70 14.82
CA ASP A 8 -11.32 -12.09 15.19
C ASP A 8 -10.59 -12.99 14.22
N GLN A 9 -9.67 -13.81 14.69
CA GLN A 9 -8.78 -14.64 13.86
C GLN A 9 -8.47 -15.96 14.54
N ASP A 10 -8.79 -17.07 13.91
CA ASP A 10 -8.35 -18.39 14.33
C ASP A 10 -6.83 -18.58 14.28
N PRO A 11 -6.18 -19.30 15.18
CA PRO A 11 -6.76 -20.01 16.36
C PRO A 11 -6.63 -19.21 17.67
N PHE A 12 -6.60 -17.88 17.63
CA PHE A 12 -6.51 -17.08 18.86
C PHE A 12 -7.77 -17.31 19.70
N ALA A 13 -7.60 -17.42 21.03
CA ALA A 13 -8.72 -17.59 21.94
C ALA A 13 -9.48 -16.28 22.20
N ASP A 14 -8.78 -15.16 22.05
CA ASP A 14 -9.28 -13.83 22.29
C ASP A 14 -9.08 -12.95 21.06
N ASP A 15 -10.06 -12.13 20.74
CA ASP A 15 -10.00 -11.14 19.66
C ASP A 15 -9.01 -10.03 19.98
N ALA A 16 -8.51 -9.37 18.94
CA ALA A 16 -7.82 -8.10 19.11
C ALA A 16 -8.81 -6.93 19.04
N LEU A 17 -8.57 -5.91 19.89
CA LEU A 17 -9.29 -4.64 19.84
C LEU A 17 -8.30 -3.48 20.00
N ALA A 18 -7.92 -2.85 18.90
CA ALA A 18 -7.04 -1.69 18.91
C ALA A 18 -7.85 -0.39 18.86
N SER A 19 -7.62 0.49 19.85
CA SER A 19 -8.22 1.83 19.92
C SER A 19 -7.10 2.86 19.88
N THR A 20 -6.89 3.54 18.74
CA THR A 20 -5.72 4.37 18.52
C THR A 20 -6.07 5.76 18.00
N LEU A 21 -5.34 6.77 18.43
CA LEU A 21 -5.46 8.15 17.98
C LEU A 21 -4.14 8.62 17.36
N ARG A 22 -4.14 8.91 16.06
CA ARG A 22 -3.01 9.60 15.42
C ARG A 22 -3.23 11.10 15.40
N SER A 23 -2.26 11.85 15.90
CA SER A 23 -2.13 13.30 15.77
C SER A 23 -0.98 13.63 14.83
N ARG A 24 -1.24 14.42 13.79
CA ARG A 24 -0.27 14.82 12.77
C ARG A 24 -0.17 16.33 12.70
N LEU A 25 1.04 16.86 12.77
CA LEU A 25 1.32 18.28 12.56
C LEU A 25 2.35 18.43 11.46
N ASN A 26 2.08 19.30 10.49
CA ASN A 26 3.04 19.60 9.45
C ASN A 26 3.24 21.10 9.25
N TYR A 27 4.39 21.46 8.72
CA TYR A 27 4.78 22.79 8.36
C TYR A 27 5.55 22.81 7.04
N VAL A 28 5.24 23.76 6.17
CA VAL A 28 5.98 24.03 4.93
C VAL A 28 6.44 25.48 4.95
N THR A 29 7.71 25.71 4.62
CA THR A 29 8.25 27.07 4.47
C THR A 29 7.72 27.75 3.22
N GLY A 30 7.83 29.07 3.14
CA GLY A 30 7.70 29.78 1.88
C GLY A 30 8.81 29.37 0.89
N ASP A 31 8.56 29.64 -0.39
CA ASP A 31 9.56 29.48 -1.45
C ASP A 31 10.64 30.56 -1.34
N TRP A 32 11.91 30.14 -1.45
CA TRP A 32 13.06 31.03 -1.55
C TRP A 32 13.93 30.59 -2.74
N HIS A 33 13.80 31.26 -3.87
CA HIS A 33 14.53 30.96 -5.10
C HIS A 33 14.40 29.49 -5.56
N GLY A 34 13.21 28.91 -5.40
CA GLY A 34 12.92 27.53 -5.73
C GLY A 34 13.20 26.53 -4.59
N PHE A 35 13.73 26.99 -3.47
CA PHE A 35 13.95 26.16 -2.27
C PHE A 35 12.79 26.27 -1.29
N SER A 36 12.36 25.16 -0.74
CA SER A 36 11.44 25.07 0.40
C SER A 36 11.81 23.89 1.29
N ALA A 37 11.36 23.93 2.54
CA ALA A 37 11.50 22.82 3.48
C ALA A 37 10.13 22.37 3.96
N PHE A 38 9.97 21.09 4.20
CA PHE A 38 8.79 20.47 4.78
C PHE A 38 9.18 19.68 6.02
N MET A 39 8.35 19.75 7.05
CA MET A 39 8.47 18.95 8.27
C MET A 39 7.09 18.47 8.70
N GLU A 40 6.99 17.21 9.10
CA GLU A 40 5.77 16.59 9.60
C GLU A 40 6.13 15.68 10.78
N ALA A 41 5.41 15.84 11.88
CA ALA A 41 5.53 14.99 13.06
C ALA A 41 4.22 14.25 13.29
N ASP A 42 4.32 12.99 13.64
CA ASP A 42 3.22 12.12 14.01
C ASP A 42 3.36 11.64 15.46
N ASN A 43 2.22 11.54 16.11
CA ASN A 43 2.08 10.83 17.37
C ASN A 43 0.90 9.88 17.25
N VAL A 44 1.09 8.63 17.64
CA VAL A 44 0.03 7.63 17.83
C VAL A 44 -0.05 7.30 19.31
N THR A 45 -1.24 7.45 19.86
CA THR A 45 -1.55 7.15 21.26
C THR A 45 -2.61 6.04 21.30
N VAL A 46 -2.38 5.03 22.13
CA VAL A 46 -3.38 4.01 22.46
C VAL A 46 -4.39 4.60 23.43
N LEU A 47 -5.69 4.45 23.14
CA LEU A 47 -6.77 4.90 24.00
C LEU A 47 -7.44 3.69 24.66
N GLY A 48 -7.09 3.42 25.92
CA GLY A 48 -7.52 2.23 26.67
C GLY A 48 -6.33 1.33 27.00
N ASP A 49 -6.58 0.02 27.10
CA ASP A 49 -5.57 -0.97 27.44
C ASP A 49 -4.76 -1.35 26.19
N ASP A 50 -3.45 -1.40 26.29
CA ASP A 50 -2.53 -1.71 25.19
C ASP A 50 -2.24 -3.22 25.03
N ASP A 51 -2.74 -4.06 25.95
CA ASP A 51 -2.65 -5.51 25.94
C ASP A 51 -3.82 -6.20 25.19
N THR A 52 -4.74 -5.42 24.66
CA THR A 52 -5.92 -5.94 23.92
C THR A 52 -5.64 -6.30 22.46
N TYR A 53 -4.44 -6.08 21.98
CA TYR A 53 -4.00 -6.43 20.62
C TYR A 53 -2.47 -6.55 20.52
N ASN A 54 -1.96 -7.26 19.52
CA ASN A 54 -0.54 -7.31 19.21
C ASN A 54 -0.16 -6.14 18.29
N SER A 55 0.52 -5.13 18.82
CA SER A 55 0.97 -3.97 18.03
C SER A 55 2.27 -4.22 17.27
N THR A 56 2.90 -5.38 17.46
CA THR A 56 4.26 -5.77 17.05
C THR A 56 5.39 -5.25 17.93
N THR A 57 5.14 -4.25 18.80
CA THR A 57 6.14 -3.65 19.69
C THR A 57 5.78 -3.74 21.18
N ASN A 58 4.52 -4.00 21.53
CA ASN A 58 4.04 -4.06 22.93
C ASN A 58 4.27 -5.41 23.64
N GLY A 59 4.86 -6.40 22.95
CA GLY A 59 5.16 -7.72 23.53
C GLY A 59 3.97 -8.67 23.65
N VAL A 60 2.76 -8.26 23.27
CA VAL A 60 1.56 -9.12 23.21
C VAL A 60 1.70 -10.11 22.06
N THR A 61 1.51 -11.42 22.31
CA THR A 61 1.66 -12.47 21.30
C THR A 61 0.48 -13.45 21.25
N ASP A 62 -0.46 -13.35 22.17
CA ASP A 62 -1.63 -14.22 22.32
C ASP A 62 -2.90 -13.62 21.69
N ARG A 63 -2.76 -12.54 20.94
CA ARG A 63 -3.83 -11.86 20.21
C ARG A 63 -3.45 -11.60 18.76
N PRO A 64 -4.44 -11.45 17.86
CA PRO A 64 -4.19 -11.05 16.48
C PRO A 64 -3.41 -9.73 16.35
N VAL A 65 -2.67 -9.60 15.26
CA VAL A 65 -1.86 -8.42 14.97
C VAL A 65 -2.71 -7.28 14.43
N VAL A 66 -2.58 -6.11 15.06
CA VAL A 66 -2.96 -4.81 14.50
C VAL A 66 -1.71 -3.93 14.52
N ALA A 67 -1.06 -3.76 13.38
CA ALA A 67 0.23 -3.07 13.26
C ALA A 67 0.10 -1.53 13.37
N ASP A 68 -0.48 -1.07 14.47
CA ASP A 68 -0.62 0.35 14.84
C ASP A 68 0.00 0.57 16.24
N PRO A 69 1.36 0.52 16.38
CA PRO A 69 2.05 0.72 17.64
C PRO A 69 1.90 2.16 18.15
N GLU A 70 2.08 2.36 19.47
CA GLU A 70 2.23 3.68 20.05
C GLU A 70 3.63 4.23 19.75
N TYR A 71 3.71 5.48 19.29
CA TYR A 71 4.99 6.14 18.96
C TYR A 71 4.84 7.65 18.82
N THR A 72 5.99 8.33 18.78
CA THR A 72 6.12 9.74 18.35
C THR A 72 7.36 9.87 17.48
N GLU A 73 7.21 10.38 16.27
CA GLU A 73 8.34 10.53 15.35
C GLU A 73 8.22 11.73 14.41
N VAL A 74 9.35 12.08 13.80
CA VAL A 74 9.37 12.94 12.61
C VAL A 74 9.07 12.05 11.40
N ASN A 75 7.82 12.13 10.94
CA ASN A 75 7.34 11.32 9.82
C ASN A 75 7.95 11.75 8.48
N GLN A 76 8.07 13.05 8.24
CA GLN A 76 8.74 13.61 7.07
C GLN A 76 9.59 14.82 7.45
N SER A 77 10.78 14.93 6.86
CA SER A 77 11.64 16.11 6.96
C SER A 77 12.55 16.17 5.74
N TYR A 78 12.28 17.10 4.83
CA TYR A 78 13.05 17.21 3.60
C TYR A 78 13.21 18.63 3.11
N LEU A 79 14.27 18.86 2.36
CA LEU A 79 14.47 20.04 1.52
C LEU A 79 13.99 19.72 0.11
N GLN A 80 13.30 20.69 -0.51
CA GLN A 80 12.86 20.64 -1.88
C GLN A 80 13.50 21.77 -2.67
N PHE A 81 13.99 21.46 -3.87
CA PHE A 81 14.34 22.44 -4.88
C PHE A 81 13.48 22.23 -6.12
N LYS A 82 12.83 23.31 -6.60
CA LYS A 82 12.01 23.28 -7.82
C LYS A 82 12.42 24.35 -8.78
N SER A 83 12.69 23.97 -10.04
CA SER A 83 13.05 24.88 -11.12
C SER A 83 12.46 24.42 -12.45
N GLY A 84 11.50 25.15 -12.97
CA GLY A 84 10.78 24.80 -14.19
C GLY A 84 10.12 23.40 -14.08
N SER A 85 10.53 22.50 -14.93
CA SER A 85 10.03 21.10 -14.98
C SER A 85 10.80 20.13 -14.08
N PHE A 86 11.80 20.60 -13.33
CA PHE A 86 12.62 19.78 -12.47
C PHE A 86 12.25 19.97 -11.00
N THR A 87 12.23 18.88 -10.23
CA THR A 87 12.09 18.89 -8.77
C THR A 87 13.09 17.91 -8.16
N GLY A 88 13.87 18.37 -7.19
CA GLY A 88 14.72 17.55 -6.34
C GLY A 88 14.24 17.58 -4.89
N LEU A 89 14.27 16.46 -4.20
CA LEU A 89 14.00 16.35 -2.76
C LEU A 89 15.14 15.61 -2.06
N LEU A 90 15.49 16.04 -0.86
CA LEU A 90 16.52 15.43 -0.04
C LEU A 90 16.05 15.32 1.40
N GLY A 91 16.00 14.13 1.93
CA GLY A 91 15.61 13.81 3.31
C GLY A 91 14.47 12.80 3.40
N ARG A 92 13.87 12.70 4.60
CA ARG A 92 12.76 11.79 4.88
C ARG A 92 11.49 12.27 4.21
N GLN A 93 10.96 11.47 3.31
CA GLN A 93 9.86 11.85 2.43
C GLN A 93 8.94 10.67 2.14
N ARG A 94 7.71 10.98 1.75
CA ARG A 94 6.76 10.02 1.21
C ARG A 94 7.07 9.77 -0.26
N ILE A 95 7.17 8.51 -0.66
CA ILE A 95 7.28 8.09 -2.07
C ILE A 95 6.10 7.18 -2.38
N THR A 96 5.30 7.58 -3.37
CA THR A 96 4.17 6.80 -3.87
C THR A 96 4.26 6.76 -5.38
N LEU A 97 4.37 5.56 -5.95
CA LEU A 97 4.51 5.35 -7.39
C LEU A 97 3.30 4.57 -7.92
N ASP A 98 2.77 5.04 -9.03
CA ASP A 98 1.62 4.46 -9.74
C ASP A 98 0.41 4.20 -8.80
N ASN A 99 -0.08 2.97 -8.75
CA ASN A 99 -1.14 2.54 -7.83
C ASN A 99 -0.62 2.05 -6.47
N GLN A 100 0.67 2.22 -6.19
CA GLN A 100 1.36 1.77 -4.97
C GLN A 100 1.43 0.24 -4.81
N ARG A 101 1.30 -0.51 -5.90
CA ARG A 101 1.42 -1.97 -5.87
C ARG A 101 2.85 -2.44 -5.59
N PHE A 102 3.86 -1.61 -5.92
CA PHE A 102 5.27 -1.90 -5.72
C PHE A 102 5.92 -0.95 -4.72
N VAL A 103 5.64 0.35 -4.81
CA VAL A 103 6.22 1.37 -3.91
C VAL A 103 5.11 2.31 -3.45
N GLY A 104 4.83 2.29 -2.15
CA GLY A 104 3.78 3.08 -1.52
C GLY A 104 4.11 3.49 -0.10
N ASN A 105 3.20 4.22 0.52
CA ASN A 105 3.40 4.76 1.87
C ASN A 105 2.60 4.03 2.97
N VAL A 106 1.83 3.00 2.62
CA VAL A 106 0.97 2.26 3.57
C VAL A 106 0.08 3.20 4.42
N GLY A 107 -0.43 4.27 3.80
CA GLY A 107 -1.15 5.35 4.49
C GLY A 107 -2.46 4.94 5.19
N TRP A 108 -2.85 3.68 5.02
CA TRP A 108 -3.93 3.04 5.76
C TRP A 108 -3.60 2.95 7.26
N ARG A 109 -2.40 2.49 7.65
CA ARG A 109 -1.99 2.32 9.03
C ARG A 109 -1.84 3.68 9.76
N GLN A 110 -1.85 3.66 11.09
CA GLN A 110 -1.65 4.88 11.89
C GLN A 110 -0.26 5.45 11.67
N ASN A 111 0.78 4.62 11.69
CA ASN A 111 2.08 4.96 11.13
C ASN A 111 2.09 4.71 9.61
N GLU A 112 2.81 5.52 8.86
CA GLU A 112 2.97 5.30 7.42
C GLU A 112 4.44 4.99 7.08
N GLN A 113 4.65 4.34 5.95
CA GLN A 113 5.97 4.08 5.42
C GLN A 113 6.53 5.34 4.78
N THR A 114 7.73 5.75 5.19
CA THR A 114 8.48 6.89 4.63
C THR A 114 9.90 6.48 4.26
N TYR A 115 10.61 7.32 3.51
CA TYR A 115 11.86 6.98 2.87
C TYR A 115 12.89 8.07 3.11
N ASP A 116 14.06 7.72 3.66
CA ASP A 116 15.21 8.60 3.71
C ASP A 116 15.92 8.53 2.35
N ALA A 117 15.75 9.57 1.52
CA ALA A 117 16.03 9.47 0.10
C ALA A 117 16.49 10.78 -0.53
N VAL A 118 17.15 10.63 -1.69
CA VAL A 118 17.27 11.67 -2.71
C VAL A 118 16.34 11.34 -3.86
N THR A 119 15.40 12.23 -4.17
CA THR A 119 14.44 12.05 -5.26
C THR A 119 14.58 13.13 -6.31
N LEU A 120 14.63 12.74 -7.56
CA LEU A 120 14.67 13.60 -8.73
C LEU A 120 13.44 13.34 -9.61
N LYS A 121 12.72 14.41 -9.96
CA LYS A 121 11.54 14.34 -10.83
C LYS A 121 11.70 15.31 -11.99
N SER A 122 11.28 14.90 -13.18
CA SER A 122 11.31 15.74 -14.37
C SER A 122 10.08 15.56 -15.24
N SER A 123 9.55 16.69 -15.74
CA SER A 123 8.53 16.73 -16.78
C SER A 123 8.99 17.56 -17.98
N ALA A 124 10.31 17.59 -18.24
CA ALA A 124 10.92 18.38 -19.34
C ALA A 124 10.57 17.82 -20.73
N LEU A 125 10.33 16.51 -20.84
CA LEU A 125 9.91 15.88 -22.09
C LEU A 125 8.37 15.99 -22.25
N PRO A 126 7.86 16.30 -23.45
CA PRO A 126 6.43 16.39 -23.70
C PRO A 126 5.70 15.10 -23.30
N LYS A 127 4.59 15.24 -22.54
CA LYS A 127 3.74 14.13 -22.09
C LYS A 127 4.47 13.07 -21.27
N THR A 128 5.66 13.37 -20.74
CA THR A 128 6.51 12.41 -20.03
C THR A 128 6.78 12.89 -18.62
N GLN A 129 6.68 11.99 -17.66
CA GLN A 129 7.10 12.20 -16.27
C GLN A 129 8.17 11.18 -15.93
N LEU A 130 9.29 11.64 -15.42
CA LEU A 130 10.38 10.79 -14.96
C LEU A 130 10.55 10.96 -13.45
N HIS A 131 10.78 9.87 -12.78
CA HIS A 131 11.04 9.80 -11.35
C HIS A 131 12.22 8.87 -11.11
N TYR A 132 13.18 9.34 -10.32
CA TYR A 132 14.26 8.52 -9.79
C TYR A 132 14.42 8.81 -8.30
N SER A 133 14.55 7.77 -7.50
CA SER A 133 14.89 7.87 -6.07
C SER A 133 16.03 6.93 -5.73
N TYR A 134 17.04 7.46 -5.04
CA TYR A 134 17.98 6.69 -4.24
C TYR A 134 17.51 6.71 -2.80
N ILE A 135 17.27 5.55 -2.23
CA ILE A 135 16.70 5.36 -0.89
C ILE A 135 17.74 4.64 -0.04
N SER A 136 18.19 5.27 1.03
CA SER A 136 19.13 4.70 1.99
C SER A 136 18.45 4.01 3.17
N ASN A 137 17.19 4.37 3.45
CA ASN A 137 16.41 3.78 4.53
C ASN A 137 14.92 3.85 4.25
N VAL A 138 14.19 2.79 4.57
CA VAL A 138 12.73 2.70 4.56
C VAL A 138 12.26 2.65 6.00
N ASN A 139 11.59 3.70 6.48
CA ASN A 139 10.96 3.70 7.79
C ASN A 139 9.62 3.00 7.68
N ARG A 140 9.44 1.90 8.40
CA ARG A 140 8.28 1.02 8.27
C ARG A 140 7.16 1.42 9.22
N ILE A 141 5.96 0.95 8.93
CA ILE A 141 4.76 1.17 9.76
C ILE A 141 4.89 0.61 11.18
N THR A 142 5.79 -0.35 11.40
CA THR A 142 6.09 -1.01 12.68
C THR A 142 7.15 -0.27 13.49
N GLY A 143 7.80 0.75 12.91
CA GLY A 143 8.74 1.61 13.61
C GLY A 143 8.05 2.73 14.43
N PRO A 144 8.87 3.63 15.06
CA PRO A 144 10.34 3.65 15.01
C PRO A 144 11.02 2.65 15.95
N ASP A 145 10.30 2.06 16.90
CA ASP A 145 10.85 1.13 17.89
C ASP A 145 10.95 -0.29 17.31
N GLU A 146 12.00 -1.02 17.71
CA GLU A 146 12.16 -2.41 17.32
C GLU A 146 11.15 -3.32 18.05
N GLY A 147 10.65 -4.32 17.35
CA GLY A 147 9.67 -5.27 17.86
C GLY A 147 9.79 -6.65 17.21
N SER A 148 8.66 -7.35 17.06
CA SER A 148 8.61 -8.64 16.36
C SER A 148 8.84 -8.51 14.84
N GLN A 149 8.76 -7.27 14.32
CA GLN A 149 9.04 -6.90 12.94
C GLN A 149 10.14 -5.84 12.92
N PRO A 150 11.05 -5.81 11.92
CA PRO A 150 12.03 -4.75 11.78
C PRO A 150 11.35 -3.37 11.68
N ALA A 151 11.89 -2.38 12.39
CA ALA A 151 11.41 -0.99 12.35
C ALA A 151 11.74 -0.30 11.02
N ASN A 152 12.77 -0.76 10.34
CA ASN A 152 13.23 -0.19 9.07
C ASN A 152 13.89 -1.25 8.17
N TYR A 153 14.07 -0.89 6.88
CA TYR A 153 15.00 -1.54 5.97
C TYR A 153 16.03 -0.52 5.50
N HIS A 154 17.31 -0.83 5.66
CA HIS A 154 18.40 0.05 5.21
C HIS A 154 19.29 -0.64 4.17
N GLY A 155 19.88 0.16 3.28
CA GLY A 155 20.72 -0.34 2.19
C GLY A 155 20.78 0.65 1.02
N ALA A 156 20.96 0.14 -0.19
CA ALA A 156 21.15 0.95 -1.40
C ALA A 156 20.05 0.70 -2.44
N THR A 157 18.83 1.13 -2.14
CA THR A 157 17.67 0.91 -3.01
C THR A 157 17.53 2.00 -4.08
N HIS A 158 17.27 1.59 -5.32
CA HIS A 158 17.00 2.47 -6.44
C HIS A 158 15.59 2.25 -6.99
N ALA A 159 14.82 3.33 -7.15
CA ALA A 159 13.51 3.32 -7.78
C ALA A 159 13.51 4.25 -9.00
N LEU A 160 13.32 3.67 -10.18
CA LEU A 160 13.18 4.39 -11.45
C LEU A 160 11.77 4.15 -12.00
N ASN A 161 11.09 5.24 -12.41
CA ASN A 161 9.74 5.18 -12.97
C ASN A 161 9.63 6.25 -14.08
N GLY A 162 9.10 5.85 -15.22
CA GLY A 162 8.92 6.73 -16.38
C GLY A 162 7.55 6.54 -17.00
N LYS A 163 6.69 7.58 -16.92
CA LYS A 163 5.32 7.57 -17.43
C LYS A 163 5.21 8.41 -18.70
N VAL A 164 4.54 7.87 -19.73
CA VAL A 164 4.24 8.56 -20.99
C VAL A 164 2.73 8.55 -21.24
N GLU A 165 2.15 9.74 -21.45
CA GLU A 165 0.74 9.92 -21.78
C GLU A 165 0.49 9.66 -23.28
N LEU A 166 -0.41 8.73 -23.60
CA LEU A 166 -0.76 8.31 -24.96
C LEU A 166 -2.12 8.89 -25.43
N GLY A 167 -2.60 9.94 -24.76
CA GLY A 167 -3.88 10.59 -25.07
C GLY A 167 -5.07 9.68 -24.78
N ALA A 168 -5.90 9.40 -25.78
CA ALA A 168 -7.09 8.56 -25.62
C ALA A 168 -6.76 7.09 -25.25
N PHE A 169 -5.53 6.66 -25.43
CA PHE A 169 -5.07 5.30 -25.09
C PHE A 169 -4.53 5.21 -23.65
N GLY A 170 -4.72 6.27 -22.83
CA GLY A 170 -4.25 6.31 -21.45
C GLY A 170 -2.78 6.63 -21.35
N ALA A 171 -2.08 5.95 -20.44
CA ALA A 171 -0.66 6.14 -20.19
C ALA A 171 0.06 4.80 -20.05
N VAL A 172 1.32 4.76 -20.44
CA VAL A 172 2.23 3.64 -20.18
C VAL A 172 3.31 4.12 -19.22
N THR A 173 3.57 3.34 -18.19
CA THR A 173 4.65 3.56 -17.23
C THR A 173 5.60 2.38 -17.29
N GLY A 174 6.89 2.64 -17.56
CA GLY A 174 7.97 1.68 -17.37
C GLY A 174 8.65 1.91 -16.03
N PHE A 175 9.03 0.86 -15.34
CA PHE A 175 9.70 0.97 -14.05
C PHE A 175 10.80 -0.06 -13.85
N ALA A 176 11.77 0.30 -12.99
CA ALA A 176 12.81 -0.58 -12.49
C ALA A 176 13.05 -0.27 -11.01
N TYR A 177 12.90 -1.29 -10.16
CA TYR A 177 13.11 -1.20 -8.72
C TYR A 177 14.21 -2.19 -8.32
N LEU A 178 15.32 -1.66 -7.80
CA LEU A 178 16.46 -2.43 -7.33
C LEU A 178 16.50 -2.27 -5.81
N LEU A 179 15.96 -3.25 -5.10
CA LEU A 179 15.85 -3.25 -3.66
C LEU A 179 17.06 -3.98 -3.06
N ASP A 180 17.86 -3.26 -2.31
CA ASP A 180 19.00 -3.80 -1.58
C ASP A 180 18.79 -3.49 -0.09
N PHE A 181 18.55 -4.52 0.71
CA PHE A 181 18.28 -4.43 2.14
C PHE A 181 19.31 -5.21 2.94
N GLU A 182 20.29 -4.52 3.50
CA GLU A 182 21.37 -5.13 4.29
C GLU A 182 20.86 -5.89 5.51
N ASN A 183 19.80 -5.41 6.15
CA ASN A 183 19.19 -6.04 7.33
C ASN A 183 18.02 -6.98 7.00
N ALA A 184 17.67 -7.14 5.72
CA ALA A 184 16.64 -8.07 5.26
C ALA A 184 16.98 -8.62 3.86
N PRO A 185 18.18 -9.24 3.67
CA PRO A 185 18.70 -9.60 2.35
C PRO A 185 17.80 -10.55 1.55
N ALA A 186 17.01 -11.39 2.22
CA ALA A 186 16.04 -12.26 1.55
C ALA A 186 14.91 -11.52 0.82
N LEU A 187 14.71 -10.22 1.09
CA LEU A 187 13.75 -9.35 0.41
C LEU A 187 14.42 -8.48 -0.67
N SER A 188 15.75 -8.52 -0.79
CA SER A 188 16.48 -7.80 -1.83
C SER A 188 16.15 -8.41 -3.20
N SER A 189 15.72 -7.54 -4.13
CA SER A 189 15.23 -8.00 -5.43
C SER A 189 15.39 -6.93 -6.51
N SER A 190 15.51 -7.37 -7.75
CA SER A 190 15.42 -6.51 -8.92
C SER A 190 14.11 -6.78 -9.65
N THR A 191 13.28 -5.74 -9.80
CA THR A 191 11.96 -5.82 -10.43
C THR A 191 11.90 -4.86 -11.60
N TYR A 192 11.54 -5.35 -12.79
CA TYR A 192 11.35 -4.56 -14.01
C TYR A 192 9.94 -4.78 -14.53
N GLY A 193 9.26 -3.71 -14.91
CA GLY A 193 7.89 -3.88 -15.36
C GLY A 193 7.31 -2.71 -16.15
N LEU A 194 6.08 -2.93 -16.58
CA LEU A 194 5.27 -1.98 -17.33
C LEU A 194 3.85 -1.95 -16.77
N HIS A 195 3.26 -0.76 -16.69
CA HIS A 195 1.84 -0.53 -16.50
C HIS A 195 1.25 0.16 -17.72
N TRP A 196 0.08 -0.26 -18.14
CA TRP A 196 -0.74 0.46 -19.09
C TRP A 196 -2.12 0.69 -18.50
N ALA A 197 -2.44 1.95 -18.23
CA ALA A 197 -3.68 2.32 -17.58
C ALA A 197 -4.38 3.46 -18.33
N GLY A 198 -5.69 3.46 -18.31
CA GLY A 198 -6.44 4.55 -18.91
C GLY A 198 -7.91 4.55 -18.57
N THR A 199 -8.58 5.60 -19.06
CA THR A 199 -10.03 5.75 -18.98
C THR A 199 -10.56 6.25 -20.31
N TYR A 200 -11.72 5.75 -20.70
CA TYR A 200 -12.43 6.18 -21.89
C TYR A 200 -13.85 6.65 -21.57
N LYS A 201 -14.17 7.89 -21.91
CA LYS A 201 -15.49 8.46 -21.71
C LYS A 201 -16.41 8.02 -22.84
N VAL A 202 -17.35 7.12 -22.55
CA VAL A 202 -18.36 6.66 -23.51
C VAL A 202 -19.50 7.67 -23.64
N SER A 203 -19.93 8.25 -22.51
CA SER A 203 -20.95 9.29 -22.42
C SER A 203 -20.69 10.18 -21.19
N ASP A 204 -21.55 11.17 -20.96
CA ASP A 204 -21.43 12.01 -19.75
C ASP A 204 -21.64 11.22 -18.46
N ALA A 205 -22.42 10.14 -18.52
CA ALA A 205 -22.70 9.28 -17.37
C ALA A 205 -21.83 8.01 -17.33
N THR A 206 -21.14 7.64 -18.43
CA THR A 206 -20.45 6.34 -18.54
C THR A 206 -18.98 6.52 -18.87
N LYS A 207 -18.11 5.93 -18.05
CA LYS A 207 -16.67 5.83 -18.30
C LYS A 207 -16.24 4.37 -18.16
N LEU A 208 -15.36 3.94 -19.04
CA LEU A 208 -14.62 2.68 -18.92
C LEU A 208 -13.23 2.95 -18.36
N SER A 209 -12.67 2.02 -17.64
CA SER A 209 -11.28 2.05 -17.16
C SER A 209 -10.60 0.73 -17.43
N TRP A 210 -9.28 0.74 -17.55
CA TRP A 210 -8.45 -0.45 -17.67
C TRP A 210 -7.11 -0.24 -16.98
N LEU A 211 -6.55 -1.33 -16.50
CA LEU A 211 -5.17 -1.43 -16.04
C LEU A 211 -4.64 -2.81 -16.47
N ALA A 212 -3.55 -2.81 -17.21
CA ALA A 212 -2.77 -4.01 -17.49
C ALA A 212 -1.33 -3.77 -16.98
N SER A 213 -0.79 -4.77 -16.30
CA SER A 213 0.56 -4.70 -15.75
C SER A 213 1.28 -6.02 -15.89
N TYR A 214 2.57 -5.94 -16.16
CA TYR A 214 3.50 -7.06 -16.12
C TYR A 214 4.78 -6.63 -15.44
N ALA A 215 5.35 -7.49 -14.62
CA ALA A 215 6.70 -7.32 -14.08
C ALA A 215 7.40 -8.68 -13.95
N SER A 216 8.72 -8.64 -14.05
CA SER A 216 9.61 -9.78 -13.73
C SER A 216 10.53 -9.38 -12.60
N GLN A 217 10.69 -10.26 -11.63
CA GLN A 217 11.50 -10.08 -10.44
C GLN A 217 12.54 -11.19 -10.34
N ARG A 218 13.73 -10.80 -9.89
CA ARG A 218 14.82 -11.73 -9.58
C ARG A 218 15.48 -11.32 -8.28
N ASP A 219 16.27 -12.22 -7.73
CA ASP A 219 17.22 -11.89 -6.67
C ASP A 219 18.14 -10.72 -7.06
N TYR A 220 18.60 -10.00 -6.04
CA TYR A 220 19.50 -8.87 -6.21
C TYR A 220 20.37 -8.68 -4.95
N ALA A 221 21.54 -8.07 -5.14
CA ALA A 221 22.51 -7.77 -4.08
C ALA A 221 22.87 -9.04 -3.26
N ASP A 222 22.75 -8.99 -1.94
CA ASP A 222 23.13 -10.08 -1.03
C ASP A 222 22.01 -11.11 -0.78
N ASN A 223 20.99 -11.18 -1.63
CA ASN A 223 19.96 -12.22 -1.54
C ASN A 223 20.59 -13.57 -1.92
N LEU A 224 20.48 -14.54 -0.99
CA LEU A 224 21.04 -15.89 -1.16
C LEU A 224 20.14 -16.83 -1.95
N ASN A 225 18.92 -16.43 -2.27
CA ASN A 225 17.99 -17.23 -3.07
C ASN A 225 18.17 -16.86 -4.55
N ASP A 226 18.43 -17.83 -5.41
CA ASP A 226 18.49 -17.64 -6.87
C ASP A 226 17.09 -17.94 -7.43
N TYR A 227 16.33 -16.92 -7.80
CA TYR A 227 14.95 -17.08 -8.24
C TYR A 227 14.57 -16.11 -9.36
N SER A 228 13.50 -16.46 -10.05
CA SER A 228 12.81 -15.58 -11.00
C SER A 228 11.31 -15.81 -10.88
N ALA A 229 10.57 -14.75 -10.66
CA ALA A 229 9.12 -14.78 -10.57
C ALA A 229 8.48 -13.66 -11.39
N ASP A 230 7.29 -13.90 -11.92
CA ASP A 230 6.56 -12.94 -12.73
C ASP A 230 5.30 -12.44 -12.01
N TYR A 231 4.88 -11.25 -12.39
CA TYR A 231 3.68 -10.58 -11.91
C TYR A 231 2.80 -10.18 -13.09
N TYR A 232 1.51 -10.43 -12.99
CA TYR A 232 0.52 -10.04 -13.97
C TYR A 232 -0.69 -9.40 -13.29
N LEU A 233 -1.25 -8.36 -13.90
CA LEU A 233 -2.54 -7.80 -13.53
C LEU A 233 -3.31 -7.38 -14.77
N LEU A 234 -4.57 -7.79 -14.84
CA LEU A 234 -5.52 -7.27 -15.78
C LEU A 234 -6.79 -6.84 -15.02
N GLU A 235 -7.11 -5.56 -15.06
CA GLU A 235 -8.32 -5.00 -14.45
C GLU A 235 -9.11 -4.21 -15.48
N GLY A 236 -10.42 -4.41 -15.52
CA GLY A 236 -11.37 -3.62 -16.28
C GLY A 236 -12.47 -3.06 -15.38
N GLY A 237 -12.93 -1.86 -15.69
CA GLY A 237 -13.98 -1.22 -14.91
C GLY A 237 -14.93 -0.37 -15.75
N ALA A 238 -16.12 -0.14 -15.21
CA ALA A 238 -17.10 0.76 -15.79
C ALA A 238 -17.78 1.58 -14.69
N THR A 239 -17.95 2.87 -14.93
CA THR A 239 -18.69 3.78 -14.05
C THR A 239 -19.94 4.27 -14.76
N PHE A 240 -21.09 4.20 -14.09
CA PHE A 240 -22.41 4.60 -14.59
C PHE A 240 -23.02 5.61 -13.61
N GLY A 241 -22.79 6.91 -13.86
CA GLY A 241 -23.21 7.97 -12.97
C GLY A 241 -22.63 7.81 -11.56
N LYS A 242 -23.46 7.38 -10.61
CA LYS A 242 -23.07 7.17 -9.21
C LYS A 242 -22.67 5.73 -8.87
N TYR A 243 -22.71 4.81 -9.82
CA TYR A 243 -22.37 3.40 -9.64
C TYR A 243 -21.09 3.06 -10.41
N GLY A 244 -20.29 2.16 -9.88
CA GLY A 244 -19.11 1.61 -10.54
C GLY A 244 -19.05 0.09 -10.35
N LEU A 245 -18.52 -0.59 -11.36
CA LEU A 245 -18.21 -2.01 -11.32
C LEU A 245 -16.77 -2.19 -11.80
N LYS A 246 -16.06 -3.16 -11.24
CA LYS A 246 -14.74 -3.57 -11.72
C LYS A 246 -14.57 -5.08 -11.56
N ALA A 247 -13.74 -5.65 -12.41
CA ALA A 247 -13.25 -7.01 -12.30
C ALA A 247 -11.75 -7.00 -12.57
N GLY A 248 -10.98 -7.81 -11.86
CA GLY A 248 -9.55 -7.95 -12.06
C GLY A 248 -9.07 -9.35 -11.75
N TYR A 249 -7.94 -9.67 -12.36
CA TYR A 249 -7.19 -10.89 -12.13
C TYR A 249 -5.74 -10.51 -11.94
N GLU A 250 -5.21 -10.76 -10.73
CA GLU A 250 -3.86 -10.46 -10.31
C GLU A 250 -3.12 -11.75 -9.99
N VAL A 251 -1.88 -11.85 -10.44
CA VAL A 251 -1.02 -13.01 -10.19
C VAL A 251 0.34 -12.53 -9.69
N LEU A 252 0.76 -13.06 -8.56
CA LEU A 252 2.13 -13.02 -8.09
C LEU A 252 2.68 -14.44 -8.18
N GLY A 253 3.61 -14.66 -9.09
CA GLY A 253 4.17 -15.97 -9.36
C GLY A 253 4.94 -16.55 -8.17
N GLY A 254 4.99 -17.86 -8.10
CA GLY A 254 5.74 -18.62 -7.11
C GLY A 254 6.19 -19.97 -7.67
N ASP A 255 6.78 -20.77 -6.81
CA ASP A 255 7.17 -22.15 -7.14
C ASP A 255 7.13 -23.05 -5.88
N ASP A 256 7.76 -24.24 -5.92
CA ASP A 256 7.80 -25.16 -4.78
C ASP A 256 8.93 -24.84 -3.77
N GLN A 257 9.76 -23.81 -4.05
CA GLN A 257 10.88 -23.46 -3.20
C GLN A 257 10.54 -22.28 -2.26
N PRO A 258 11.07 -22.25 -1.04
CA PRO A 258 10.88 -21.12 -0.14
C PRO A 258 11.60 -19.87 -0.65
N ASN A 259 11.01 -18.70 -0.45
CA ASN A 259 11.53 -17.37 -0.83
C ASN A 259 11.73 -17.15 -2.35
N HIS A 260 11.06 -17.92 -3.20
CA HIS A 260 11.10 -17.75 -4.66
C HIS A 260 9.88 -17.00 -5.20
N ALA A 261 8.85 -16.79 -4.40
CA ALA A 261 7.65 -16.08 -4.84
C ALA A 261 7.91 -14.58 -5.04
N PHE A 262 7.21 -13.99 -6.00
CA PHE A 262 7.23 -12.56 -6.27
C PHE A 262 6.81 -11.77 -5.03
N GLN A 263 7.67 -10.91 -4.51
CA GLN A 263 7.41 -10.11 -3.30
C GLN A 263 7.33 -8.62 -3.60
N THR A 264 6.51 -7.91 -2.85
CA THR A 264 6.35 -6.45 -2.96
C THR A 264 6.51 -5.76 -1.59
N PRO A 265 7.73 -5.82 -0.98
CA PRO A 265 7.94 -5.41 0.41
C PRO A 265 7.71 -3.91 0.67
N LEU A 266 7.69 -3.07 -0.36
CA LEU A 266 7.45 -1.63 -0.26
C LEU A 266 6.04 -1.21 -0.71
N ALA A 267 5.15 -2.15 -1.01
CA ALA A 267 3.78 -1.88 -1.45
C ALA A 267 2.89 -1.31 -0.34
N THR A 268 1.82 -0.63 -0.72
CA THR A 268 0.66 -0.37 0.16
C THR A 268 -0.22 -1.62 0.19
N LEU A 269 0.28 -2.68 0.85
CA LEU A 269 -0.22 -4.05 0.75
C LEU A 269 -1.71 -4.19 1.06
N HIS A 270 -2.23 -3.48 2.09
CA HIS A 270 -3.65 -3.50 2.48
C HIS A 270 -4.63 -3.08 1.36
N ALA A 271 -4.15 -2.44 0.30
CA ALA A 271 -4.99 -2.05 -0.84
C ALA A 271 -5.20 -3.18 -1.86
N PHE A 272 -4.50 -4.32 -1.69
CA PHE A 272 -4.44 -5.43 -2.62
C PHE A 272 -4.72 -6.75 -1.91
N GLN A 273 -5.24 -7.76 -2.63
CA GLN A 273 -5.44 -9.12 -2.14
C GLN A 273 -6.21 -9.21 -0.80
N GLY A 274 -7.30 -8.43 -0.72
CA GLY A 274 -8.20 -8.41 0.43
C GLY A 274 -7.72 -7.54 1.61
N TRP A 275 -8.66 -7.19 2.47
CA TRP A 275 -8.42 -6.31 3.63
C TRP A 275 -8.18 -7.09 4.93
N ALA A 276 -8.35 -8.42 4.90
CA ALA A 276 -7.96 -9.29 6.00
C ALA A 276 -6.44 -9.40 6.15
N ASP A 277 -5.67 -8.90 5.16
CA ASP A 277 -4.20 -8.83 5.17
C ASP A 277 -3.53 -10.22 5.21
N LYS A 278 -4.11 -11.23 4.54
CA LYS A 278 -3.57 -12.61 4.52
C LYS A 278 -2.35 -12.77 3.63
N PHE A 279 -2.21 -11.91 2.62
CA PHE A 279 -1.17 -12.00 1.59
C PHE A 279 -0.17 -10.84 1.64
N LEU A 280 0.11 -10.29 2.84
CA LEU A 280 1.17 -9.27 3.04
C LEU A 280 2.56 -9.77 2.66
N THR A 281 2.77 -11.07 2.73
CA THR A 281 3.90 -11.79 2.14
C THR A 281 3.31 -12.81 1.18
N THR A 282 3.76 -12.82 -0.06
CA THR A 282 3.30 -13.80 -1.05
C THR A 282 3.74 -15.19 -0.61
N PRO A 283 2.82 -16.17 -0.51
CA PRO A 283 3.17 -17.55 -0.21
C PRO A 283 4.12 -18.14 -1.26
N ARG A 284 4.85 -19.20 -0.90
CA ARG A 284 5.82 -19.84 -1.83
C ARG A 284 5.18 -20.29 -3.15
N GLY A 285 3.95 -20.76 -3.11
CA GLY A 285 3.19 -21.15 -4.30
C GLY A 285 2.63 -20.00 -5.11
N GLY A 286 3.00 -18.74 -4.81
CA GLY A 286 2.41 -17.58 -5.43
C GLY A 286 0.98 -17.31 -4.96
N VAL A 287 0.32 -16.36 -5.57
CA VAL A 287 -1.11 -16.08 -5.36
C VAL A 287 -1.76 -15.62 -6.66
N GLU A 288 -2.88 -16.22 -6.98
CA GLU A 288 -3.85 -15.74 -7.97
C GLU A 288 -5.03 -15.12 -7.21
N ASP A 289 -5.41 -13.91 -7.57
CA ASP A 289 -6.54 -13.17 -6.99
C ASP A 289 -7.51 -12.77 -8.11
N LEU A 290 -8.64 -13.47 -8.19
CA LEU A 290 -9.78 -13.05 -9.01
C LEU A 290 -10.70 -12.19 -8.15
N TYR A 291 -10.91 -10.92 -8.50
CA TYR A 291 -11.77 -10.05 -7.72
C TYR A 291 -12.85 -9.34 -8.53
N LEU A 292 -13.98 -9.13 -7.87
CA LEU A 292 -15.12 -8.38 -8.38
C LEU A 292 -15.47 -7.26 -7.40
N GLY A 293 -15.55 -6.02 -7.89
CA GLY A 293 -15.82 -4.85 -7.09
C GLY A 293 -17.02 -4.06 -7.57
N ALA A 294 -17.80 -3.55 -6.63
CA ALA A 294 -18.90 -2.62 -6.87
C ALA A 294 -18.76 -1.38 -5.98
N THR A 295 -19.09 -0.22 -6.51
CA THR A 295 -19.13 1.04 -5.77
C THR A 295 -20.44 1.78 -6.01
N ALA A 296 -20.90 2.54 -5.00
CA ALA A 296 -22.05 3.40 -5.15
C ALA A 296 -21.90 4.68 -4.31
N ASN A 297 -22.35 5.83 -4.85
CA ASN A 297 -22.51 7.04 -4.07
C ASN A 297 -23.99 7.26 -3.75
N VAL A 298 -24.39 7.05 -2.48
CA VAL A 298 -25.76 7.19 -2.00
C VAL A 298 -25.85 8.47 -1.17
N GLY A 299 -26.34 9.55 -1.77
CA GLY A 299 -26.23 10.88 -1.18
C GLY A 299 -24.75 11.23 -0.94
N PRO A 300 -24.35 11.58 0.30
CA PRO A 300 -22.97 11.92 0.65
C PRO A 300 -22.12 10.69 1.04
N VAL A 301 -22.69 9.49 1.06
CA VAL A 301 -22.02 8.26 1.50
C VAL A 301 -21.44 7.55 0.27
N ALA A 302 -20.13 7.27 0.31
CA ALA A 302 -19.46 6.39 -0.64
C ALA A 302 -19.46 4.96 -0.09
N LEU A 303 -19.98 4.02 -0.89
CA LEU A 303 -20.07 2.60 -0.57
C LEU A 303 -19.15 1.82 -1.49
N GLN A 304 -18.51 0.79 -0.96
CA GLN A 304 -17.71 -0.18 -1.71
C GLN A 304 -18.00 -1.59 -1.21
N LEU A 305 -18.04 -2.54 -2.14
CA LEU A 305 -18.09 -3.97 -1.90
C LEU A 305 -17.10 -4.63 -2.84
N VAL A 306 -16.25 -5.54 -2.36
CA VAL A 306 -15.33 -6.34 -3.18
C VAL A 306 -15.40 -7.79 -2.71
N TRP A 307 -15.40 -8.70 -3.64
CA TRP A 307 -15.22 -10.13 -3.41
C TRP A 307 -13.93 -10.57 -4.08
N HIS A 308 -13.18 -11.43 -3.40
CA HIS A 308 -11.94 -12.03 -3.85
C HIS A 308 -12.03 -13.55 -3.77
N ASP A 309 -11.39 -14.22 -4.71
CA ASP A 309 -11.16 -15.67 -4.75
C ASP A 309 -9.66 -15.90 -4.93
N PHE A 310 -9.05 -16.62 -4.00
CA PHE A 310 -7.61 -16.77 -3.92
C PHE A 310 -7.18 -18.20 -4.15
N GLN A 311 -6.18 -18.39 -5.02
CA GLN A 311 -5.58 -19.69 -5.31
C GLN A 311 -4.05 -19.60 -5.33
N ALA A 312 -3.37 -20.73 -5.16
CA ALA A 312 -1.95 -20.82 -5.43
C ALA A 312 -1.70 -20.79 -6.94
N GLU A 313 -0.72 -20.00 -7.38
CA GLU A 313 -0.32 -19.97 -8.80
C GLU A 313 0.40 -21.26 -9.23
N ALA A 314 1.37 -21.73 -8.41
CA ALA A 314 2.19 -22.89 -8.74
C ALA A 314 1.56 -24.25 -8.41
N PHE A 315 0.47 -24.28 -7.63
CA PHE A 315 -0.15 -25.51 -7.14
C PHE A 315 -1.66 -25.50 -7.34
N SER A 316 -2.27 -26.69 -7.42
CA SER A 316 -3.73 -26.82 -7.38
C SER A 316 -4.23 -26.74 -5.93
N GLN A 317 -4.00 -25.60 -5.26
CA GLN A 317 -4.40 -25.35 -3.88
C GLN A 317 -5.29 -24.13 -3.82
N ASP A 318 -6.48 -24.29 -3.30
CA ASP A 318 -7.38 -23.20 -2.97
C ASP A 318 -6.89 -22.51 -1.69
N TYR A 319 -6.84 -21.19 -1.68
CA TYR A 319 -6.46 -20.43 -0.50
C TYR A 319 -7.66 -19.90 0.27
N GLY A 320 -8.82 -19.84 -0.38
CA GLY A 320 -10.06 -19.34 0.19
C GLY A 320 -10.58 -18.08 -0.48
N ASN A 321 -11.52 -17.43 0.14
CA ASN A 321 -12.19 -16.25 -0.41
C ASN A 321 -12.37 -15.15 0.64
N GLU A 322 -12.61 -13.91 0.18
CA GLU A 322 -12.79 -12.77 1.08
C GLU A 322 -13.88 -11.81 0.59
N TRP A 323 -14.70 -11.37 1.52
CA TRP A 323 -15.63 -10.27 1.32
C TRP A 323 -15.14 -9.00 2.02
N ASN A 324 -15.15 -7.90 1.30
CA ASN A 324 -14.75 -6.58 1.77
C ASN A 324 -15.88 -5.58 1.56
N ALA A 325 -16.26 -4.83 2.58
CA ALA A 325 -17.26 -3.78 2.48
C ALA A 325 -16.81 -2.51 3.20
N SER A 326 -17.14 -1.35 2.65
CA SER A 326 -16.92 -0.07 3.34
C SER A 326 -18.00 0.96 3.06
N ALA A 327 -18.19 1.86 4.02
CA ALA A 327 -19.03 3.04 3.92
C ALA A 327 -18.26 4.24 4.47
N ALA A 328 -18.08 5.28 3.66
CA ALA A 328 -17.36 6.50 4.05
C ALA A 328 -18.25 7.74 3.82
N TYR A 329 -18.24 8.64 4.80
CA TYR A 329 -18.99 9.89 4.76
C TYR A 329 -18.08 11.07 5.06
N LYS A 330 -17.90 11.97 4.06
CA LYS A 330 -17.15 13.20 4.22
C LYS A 330 -18.09 14.37 4.47
N PHE A 331 -17.84 15.12 5.52
CA PHE A 331 -18.71 16.21 5.96
C PHE A 331 -17.92 17.45 6.44
N GLY A 332 -18.63 18.50 6.87
CA GLY A 332 -18.07 19.83 7.11
C GLY A 332 -18.02 20.70 5.86
N ALA A 333 -17.95 22.00 6.05
CA ALA A 333 -18.00 22.98 4.94
C ALA A 333 -16.86 22.79 3.92
N LYS A 334 -15.70 22.32 4.37
CA LYS A 334 -14.52 22.01 3.53
C LYS A 334 -14.35 20.51 3.27
N LYS A 335 -15.33 19.67 3.67
CA LYS A 335 -15.21 18.18 3.67
C LYS A 335 -13.97 17.69 4.41
N ASN A 336 -13.62 18.37 5.47
CA ASN A 336 -12.41 18.13 6.27
C ASN A 336 -12.63 17.13 7.42
N TYR A 337 -13.84 16.58 7.54
CA TYR A 337 -14.17 15.49 8.43
C TYR A 337 -14.57 14.27 7.62
N GLU A 338 -14.16 13.08 8.08
CA GLU A 338 -14.56 11.81 7.52
C GLU A 338 -14.90 10.80 8.62
N ALA A 339 -16.05 10.16 8.49
CA ALA A 339 -16.42 8.98 9.26
C ALA A 339 -16.45 7.79 8.31
N MET A 340 -15.88 6.65 8.71
CA MET A 340 -15.81 5.43 7.89
C MET A 340 -16.06 4.20 8.74
N LEU A 341 -16.81 3.26 8.17
CA LEU A 341 -16.92 1.88 8.62
C LEU A 341 -16.34 0.99 7.52
N LYS A 342 -15.62 -0.06 7.93
CA LYS A 342 -15.01 -1.02 7.02
C LYS A 342 -15.10 -2.42 7.62
N PHE A 343 -15.23 -3.42 6.75
CA PHE A 343 -15.39 -4.82 7.10
C PHE A 343 -14.58 -5.68 6.13
N ALA A 344 -13.98 -6.75 6.63
CA ALA A 344 -13.39 -7.83 5.87
C ALA A 344 -13.73 -9.17 6.53
N ASP A 345 -13.99 -10.18 5.71
CA ASP A 345 -14.27 -11.54 6.16
C ASP A 345 -13.57 -12.50 5.20
N TYR A 346 -12.46 -13.08 5.64
CA TYR A 346 -11.67 -14.08 4.92
C TYR A 346 -12.01 -15.47 5.44
N GLN A 347 -12.43 -16.34 4.54
CA GLN A 347 -12.70 -17.75 4.78
C GLN A 347 -11.58 -18.59 4.17
N ALA A 348 -10.78 -19.20 5.04
CA ALA A 348 -9.63 -20.01 4.67
C ALA A 348 -10.08 -21.37 4.13
N ASP A 349 -9.43 -21.84 3.05
CA ASP A 349 -9.57 -23.21 2.59
C ASP A 349 -8.23 -23.96 2.73
N GLY A 350 -7.17 -23.53 2.09
CA GLY A 350 -5.88 -24.20 2.17
C GLY A 350 -4.73 -23.33 2.65
N PHE A 351 -5.00 -22.04 2.95
CA PHE A 351 -3.99 -21.09 3.39
C PHE A 351 -4.52 -20.14 4.46
N GLY A 352 -3.67 -19.83 5.45
CA GLY A 352 -4.04 -18.93 6.53
C GLY A 352 -5.08 -19.53 7.47
N THR A 353 -5.90 -18.66 8.05
CA THR A 353 -6.97 -18.99 9.01
C THR A 353 -8.13 -18.04 8.81
N ASP A 354 -9.34 -18.47 9.17
CA ASP A 354 -10.53 -17.63 9.14
C ASP A 354 -10.29 -16.34 9.91
N THR A 355 -10.71 -15.23 9.32
CA THR A 355 -10.43 -13.92 9.90
C THR A 355 -11.51 -12.91 9.54
N THR A 356 -12.13 -12.35 10.56
CA THR A 356 -13.07 -11.23 10.43
C THR A 356 -12.44 -9.97 10.99
N LYS A 357 -12.47 -8.87 10.24
CA LYS A 357 -12.00 -7.56 10.69
C LYS A 357 -13.09 -6.49 10.58
N LEU A 358 -13.14 -5.63 11.58
CA LEU A 358 -14.06 -4.47 11.63
C LEU A 358 -13.28 -3.21 11.97
N TRP A 359 -13.56 -2.13 11.26
CA TRP A 359 -12.99 -0.81 11.55
C TRP A 359 -14.07 0.26 11.65
N ALA A 360 -13.92 1.12 12.67
CA ALA A 360 -14.60 2.39 12.74
C ALA A 360 -13.55 3.50 12.82
N GLN A 361 -13.62 4.47 11.92
CA GLN A 361 -12.62 5.54 11.83
C GLN A 361 -13.28 6.90 11.75
N PHE A 362 -12.68 7.86 12.44
CA PHE A 362 -12.99 9.28 12.32
C PHE A 362 -11.71 10.07 12.03
N SER A 363 -11.76 10.94 11.03
CA SER A 363 -10.62 11.80 10.65
C SER A 363 -11.05 13.25 10.61
N ALA A 364 -10.19 14.14 11.06
CA ALA A 364 -10.34 15.60 10.95
C ALA A 364 -9.04 16.22 10.42
N ALA A 365 -9.15 17.18 9.49
CA ALA A 365 -8.04 17.97 8.96
C ALA A 365 -8.36 19.46 9.07
N PHE A 366 -7.39 20.31 9.43
CA PHE A 366 -7.57 21.74 9.71
C PHE A 366 -6.67 22.61 8.85
#